data_f9505bd375b974a34372e5d8cf732b32
#
_entry.id   f9505bd375b974a34372e5d8cf732b32
#
_cell.length_a   1.000
_cell.length_b   1.000
_cell.length_c   1.000
_cell.angle_alpha   90.00
_cell.angle_beta   90.00
_cell.angle_gamma   90.00
#
_symmetry.space_group_name_H-M   'P 1'
#
loop_
_entity.id
_entity.type
_entity.pdbx_description
1 polymer ?
#
loop_
_entity_poly.entity_id
_entity_poly.type
_entity_poly.pdbx_seq_one_letter_code
_entity_poly.pdbx_strand_id
1 'polypeptide(L)'
;SVEYFRMSTKGYLTSPSNVAYTDPLGTSLPQVKSNGESIRQGGEFIVQWKEKRGDFEYAIGANFTYFDSFWMNNPYEAETDLKNPYKRTTHAKGYWGIGYESLGYYQSQEDVMNSPKRQNSVNLGAGDIKYYDFNGDGIIDGNDQHRIGKNSSPRGQYGISIDLNYKGWFMNMLWQGATSKDFY
;
A
#
# COMPACT_ATOMS: atom_id res chain seq x y z
N SER A 1 27.28 2.41 4.95
CA SER A 1 26.76 1.06 5.27
C SER A 1 25.72 0.63 4.25
N VAL A 2 25.56 -0.67 4.13
CA VAL A 2 24.49 -1.32 3.37
C VAL A 2 23.93 -2.40 4.27
N GLU A 3 22.63 -2.40 4.49
CA GLU A 3 21.98 -3.34 5.41
C GLU A 3 20.76 -3.96 4.73
N TYR A 4 20.51 -5.22 5.02
CA TYR A 4 19.28 -5.91 4.67
C TYR A 4 18.59 -6.37 5.93
N PHE A 5 17.28 -6.16 6.01
CA PHE A 5 16.48 -6.61 7.15
C PHE A 5 15.25 -7.40 6.72
N ARG A 6 14.87 -8.37 7.56
CA ARG A 6 13.63 -9.12 7.42
C ARG A 6 13.03 -9.35 8.80
N MET A 7 11.82 -8.89 8.98
CA MET A 7 11.04 -9.05 10.21
C MET A 7 9.81 -9.91 9.90
N SER A 8 9.56 -10.93 10.72
CA SER A 8 8.34 -11.74 10.66
C SER A 8 7.55 -11.53 11.95
N THR A 9 6.29 -11.19 11.81
CA THR A 9 5.34 -11.07 12.93
C THR A 9 4.30 -12.16 12.81
N LYS A 10 4.13 -12.97 13.87
CA LYS A 10 3.23 -14.13 13.90
C LYS A 10 2.25 -14.05 15.07
N GLY A 11 1.15 -14.80 14.95
CA GLY A 11 0.22 -15.02 16.04
C GLY A 11 -0.71 -13.84 16.29
N TYR A 12 -1.21 -13.22 15.23
CA TYR A 12 -2.22 -12.19 15.31
C TYR A 12 -3.47 -12.68 16.05
N LEU A 13 -4.06 -11.79 16.84
CA LEU A 13 -5.33 -12.07 17.50
C LEU A 13 -6.48 -11.75 16.53
N THR A 14 -7.37 -12.69 16.33
CA THR A 14 -8.55 -12.53 15.48
C THR A 14 -9.81 -12.94 16.24
N SER A 15 -10.92 -12.30 15.92
CA SER A 15 -12.23 -12.81 16.33
C SER A 15 -12.62 -13.95 15.41
N PRO A 16 -12.99 -15.13 15.93
CA PRO A 16 -13.37 -16.27 15.09
C PRO A 16 -14.65 -15.92 14.32
N SER A 17 -14.54 -15.79 12.99
CA SER A 17 -15.68 -15.47 12.12
C SER A 17 -16.63 -16.66 11.90
N ASN A 18 -16.18 -17.86 12.24
CA ASN A 18 -16.90 -19.13 11.95
C ASN A 18 -17.62 -19.73 13.19
N VAL A 19 -17.61 -19.03 14.32
CA VAL A 19 -18.30 -19.49 15.51
C VAL A 19 -19.58 -18.69 15.67
N ALA A 20 -20.71 -19.33 15.47
CA ALA A 20 -22.01 -18.76 15.80
C ALA A 20 -22.15 -18.69 17.33
N TYR A 21 -22.09 -17.48 17.86
CA TYR A 21 -22.46 -17.22 19.25
C TYR A 21 -23.93 -16.83 19.31
N THR A 22 -24.60 -17.33 20.30
CA THR A 22 -26.00 -16.93 20.55
C THR A 22 -26.03 -15.56 21.23
N ASP A 23 -26.83 -14.63 20.70
CA ASP A 23 -27.03 -13.26 21.22
C ASP A 23 -27.28 -13.16 22.75
N PRO A 24 -27.86 -14.19 23.44
CA PRO A 24 -28.08 -14.14 24.87
C PRO A 24 -26.82 -14.01 25.74
N LEU A 25 -25.63 -14.25 25.22
CA LEU A 25 -24.40 -14.16 26.01
C LEU A 25 -23.98 -12.74 26.36
N GLY A 26 -24.50 -11.71 25.67
CA GLY A 26 -24.28 -10.29 26.00
C GLY A 26 -22.81 -9.86 26.08
N THR A 27 -21.89 -10.64 25.53
CA THR A 27 -20.46 -10.38 25.58
C THR A 27 -19.85 -10.41 24.18
N SER A 28 -18.77 -9.65 24.01
CA SER A 28 -17.97 -9.70 22.77
C SER A 28 -17.26 -11.04 22.61
N LEU A 29 -17.12 -11.48 21.37
CA LEU A 29 -16.39 -12.69 21.04
C LEU A 29 -14.94 -12.63 21.55
N PRO A 30 -14.44 -13.68 22.23
CA PRO A 30 -13.06 -13.73 22.65
C PRO A 30 -12.13 -13.75 21.42
N GLN A 31 -11.06 -12.99 21.50
CA GLN A 31 -10.02 -13.06 20.47
C GLN A 31 -9.21 -14.34 20.62
N VAL A 32 -8.96 -15.01 19.53
CA VAL A 32 -8.12 -16.21 19.48
C VAL A 32 -6.86 -15.94 18.69
N LYS A 33 -5.79 -16.62 19.07
CA LYS A 33 -4.53 -16.56 18.34
C LYS A 33 -4.71 -17.24 16.96
N SER A 34 -4.44 -16.50 15.91
CA SER A 34 -4.49 -17.02 14.54
C SER A 34 -3.12 -17.51 14.07
N ASN A 35 -3.11 -18.20 12.95
CA ASN A 35 -1.90 -18.56 12.22
C ASN A 35 -1.38 -17.44 11.31
N GLY A 36 -1.90 -16.24 11.45
CA GLY A 36 -1.49 -15.08 10.66
C GLY A 36 0.01 -14.79 10.77
N GLU A 37 0.62 -14.52 9.63
CA GLU A 37 2.02 -14.13 9.52
C GLU A 37 2.17 -12.97 8.54
N SER A 38 2.76 -11.86 9.00
CA SER A 38 3.18 -10.79 8.10
C SER A 38 4.71 -10.68 8.06
N ILE A 39 5.21 -10.28 6.90
CA ILE A 39 6.64 -10.04 6.68
C ILE A 39 6.84 -8.59 6.30
N ARG A 40 7.85 -7.98 6.91
CA ARG A 40 8.43 -6.71 6.48
C ARG A 40 9.89 -6.96 6.15
N GLN A 41 10.30 -6.65 4.93
CA GLN A 41 11.69 -6.85 4.49
C GLN A 41 12.13 -5.70 3.61
N GLY A 42 13.42 -5.39 3.66
CA GLY A 42 13.95 -4.26 2.92
C GLY A 42 15.45 -4.14 3.01
N GLY A 43 15.96 -3.06 2.41
CA GLY A 43 17.36 -2.70 2.47
C GLY A 43 17.52 -1.22 2.80
N GLU A 44 18.61 -0.93 3.46
CA GLU A 44 19.04 0.42 3.81
C GLU A 44 20.44 0.68 3.26
N PHE A 45 20.60 1.88 2.74
CA PHE A 45 21.87 2.38 2.22
C PHE A 45 22.15 3.72 2.85
N ILE A 46 23.37 3.86 3.44
CA ILE A 46 23.82 5.11 4.03
C ILE A 46 25.25 5.37 3.57
N VAL A 47 25.47 6.57 3.03
CA VAL A 47 26.78 7.08 2.68
C VAL A 47 27.00 8.44 3.33
N GLN A 48 28.20 8.64 3.83
CA GLN A 48 28.64 9.94 4.36
C GLN A 48 30.05 10.21 3.86
N TRP A 49 30.27 11.44 3.45
CA TRP A 49 31.57 11.94 3.07
C TRP A 49 31.83 13.22 3.85
N LYS A 50 32.99 13.29 4.49
CA LYS A 50 33.43 14.47 5.24
C LYS A 50 34.85 14.80 4.86
N GLU A 51 35.12 16.06 4.53
CA GLU A 51 36.46 16.53 4.20
C GLU A 51 36.66 17.95 4.72
N LYS A 52 37.94 18.25 5.02
CA LYS A 52 38.39 19.59 5.43
C LYS A 52 39.55 20.02 4.57
N ARG A 53 39.44 21.17 3.94
CA ARG A 53 40.50 21.80 3.13
C ARG A 53 40.72 23.24 3.62
N GLY A 54 41.80 23.40 4.40
CA GLY A 54 42.08 24.69 5.02
C GLY A 54 41.01 25.06 6.04
N ASP A 55 40.41 26.27 5.83
CA ASP A 55 39.33 26.79 6.66
C ASP A 55 37.93 26.28 6.23
N PHE A 56 37.85 25.54 5.12
CA PHE A 56 36.60 24.99 4.60
C PHE A 56 36.41 23.54 5.00
N GLU A 57 35.30 23.25 5.68
CA GLU A 57 34.91 21.89 6.08
C GLU A 57 33.52 21.62 5.52
N TYR A 58 33.34 20.45 4.92
CA TYR A 58 32.04 20.03 4.42
C TYR A 58 31.78 18.56 4.74
N ALA A 59 30.48 18.25 4.96
CA ALA A 59 29.98 16.90 5.06
C ALA A 59 28.77 16.74 4.15
N ILE A 60 28.75 15.63 3.41
CA ILE A 60 27.62 15.25 2.55
C ILE A 60 27.16 13.89 3.00
N GLY A 61 25.90 13.77 3.36
CA GLY A 61 25.25 12.53 3.74
C GLY A 61 24.10 12.19 2.78
N ALA A 62 23.96 10.92 2.47
CA ALA A 62 22.76 10.41 1.79
C ALA A 62 22.33 9.10 2.42
N ASN A 63 21.02 8.95 2.60
CA ASN A 63 20.43 7.69 3.02
C ASN A 63 19.26 7.33 2.11
N PHE A 64 19.05 6.04 1.95
CA PHE A 64 17.92 5.49 1.21
C PHE A 64 17.48 4.21 1.88
N THR A 65 16.19 4.12 2.18
CA THR A 65 15.56 2.92 2.72
C THR A 65 14.46 2.48 1.76
N TYR A 66 14.44 1.20 1.42
CA TYR A 66 13.37 0.61 0.63
C TYR A 66 12.86 -0.65 1.31
N PHE A 67 11.54 -0.78 1.49
CA PHE A 67 10.95 -1.95 2.11
C PHE A 67 9.59 -2.32 1.54
N ASP A 68 9.27 -3.61 1.64
CA ASP A 68 7.95 -4.18 1.40
C ASP A 68 7.37 -4.75 2.69
N SER A 69 6.05 -4.61 2.85
CA SER A 69 5.29 -5.29 3.88
C SER A 69 4.15 -6.07 3.23
N PHE A 70 4.01 -7.34 3.56
CA PHE A 70 2.98 -8.20 2.98
C PHE A 70 2.63 -9.35 3.93
N TRP A 71 1.45 -9.93 3.73
CA TRP A 71 1.02 -11.11 4.43
C TRP A 71 1.61 -12.37 3.81
N MET A 72 2.27 -13.20 4.61
CA MET A 72 2.57 -14.59 4.25
C MET A 72 1.36 -15.48 4.44
N ASN A 73 0.56 -15.17 5.47
CA ASN A 73 -0.73 -15.77 5.74
C ASN A 73 -1.63 -14.68 6.34
N ASN A 74 -2.66 -14.25 5.61
CA ASN A 74 -3.61 -13.26 6.09
C ASN A 74 -4.78 -13.98 6.78
N PRO A 75 -4.91 -13.89 8.11
CA PRO A 75 -5.98 -14.56 8.85
C PRO A 75 -7.37 -13.92 8.66
N TYR A 76 -7.43 -12.77 8.01
CA TYR A 76 -8.67 -12.03 7.73
C TYR A 76 -9.17 -12.24 6.31
N GLU A 77 -8.43 -12.97 5.48
CA GLU A 77 -8.75 -13.18 4.07
C GLU A 77 -9.78 -14.28 3.92
N ALA A 78 -10.85 -14.01 3.14
CA ALA A 78 -11.85 -15.00 2.84
C ALA A 78 -11.29 -16.08 1.88
N GLU A 79 -11.78 -17.31 2.00
CA GLU A 79 -11.34 -18.41 1.10
C GLU A 79 -11.60 -18.12 -0.38
N THR A 80 -12.67 -17.41 -0.68
CA THR A 80 -13.02 -16.98 -2.04
C THR A 80 -11.95 -16.04 -2.61
N ASP A 81 -11.48 -15.08 -1.80
CA ASP A 81 -10.48 -14.12 -2.21
C ASP A 81 -9.09 -14.77 -2.30
N LEU A 82 -8.78 -15.70 -1.40
CA LEU A 82 -7.53 -16.46 -1.44
C LEU A 82 -7.37 -17.24 -2.75
N LYS A 83 -8.47 -17.75 -3.30
CA LYS A 83 -8.49 -18.48 -4.58
C LYS A 83 -8.44 -17.56 -5.80
N ASN A 84 -8.77 -16.27 -5.64
CA ASN A 84 -8.76 -15.29 -6.72
C ASN A 84 -7.38 -14.60 -6.79
N PRO A 85 -6.58 -14.82 -7.85
CA PRO A 85 -5.23 -14.25 -7.96
C PRO A 85 -5.22 -12.71 -8.01
N TYR A 86 -6.32 -12.07 -8.34
CA TYR A 86 -6.45 -10.62 -8.46
C TYR A 86 -6.88 -9.94 -7.16
N LYS A 87 -7.65 -10.65 -6.32
CA LYS A 87 -8.11 -10.16 -5.01
C LYS A 87 -7.23 -10.61 -3.86
N ARG A 88 -6.56 -11.74 -4.00
CA ARG A 88 -5.74 -12.33 -2.95
C ARG A 88 -4.76 -11.32 -2.36
N THR A 89 -4.80 -11.12 -1.05
CA THR A 89 -3.91 -10.24 -0.29
C THR A 89 -2.69 -10.98 0.26
N THR A 90 -2.82 -12.29 0.53
CA THR A 90 -1.70 -13.17 0.89
C THR A 90 -0.66 -13.20 -0.24
N HIS A 91 0.60 -12.92 0.10
CA HIS A 91 1.75 -12.73 -0.79
C HIS A 91 1.68 -11.50 -1.72
N ALA A 92 0.63 -10.69 -1.63
CA ALA A 92 0.50 -9.49 -2.43
C ALA A 92 1.30 -8.32 -1.84
N LYS A 93 1.92 -7.53 -2.71
CA LYS A 93 2.78 -6.40 -2.33
C LYS A 93 2.40 -5.14 -3.10
N GLY A 94 2.61 -3.99 -2.47
CA GLY A 94 2.61 -2.71 -3.17
C GLY A 94 1.26 -2.25 -3.71
N TYR A 95 0.15 -2.60 -3.07
CA TYR A 95 -1.20 -2.14 -3.38
C TYR A 95 -1.80 -1.40 -2.18
N TRP A 96 -2.79 -0.55 -2.44
CA TRP A 96 -3.51 0.16 -1.38
C TRP A 96 -4.69 -0.65 -0.85
N GLY A 97 -5.49 -1.21 -1.73
CA GLY A 97 -6.69 -1.96 -1.39
C GLY A 97 -7.26 -2.74 -2.57
N ILE A 98 -8.44 -3.28 -2.36
CA ILE A 98 -9.26 -3.94 -3.38
C ILE A 98 -10.33 -2.94 -3.83
N GLY A 99 -10.47 -2.71 -5.12
CA GLY A 99 -11.43 -1.77 -5.66
C GLY A 99 -11.57 -1.89 -7.17
N TYR A 100 -12.36 -0.97 -7.74
CA TYR A 100 -12.58 -0.87 -9.19
C TYR A 100 -11.56 0.09 -9.80
N GLU A 101 -11.05 -0.25 -10.98
CA GLU A 101 -10.23 0.66 -11.77
C GLU A 101 -11.11 1.64 -12.53
N SER A 102 -10.78 2.93 -12.45
CA SER A 102 -11.49 3.98 -13.17
C SER A 102 -10.89 4.20 -14.55
N LEU A 103 -11.74 4.21 -15.58
CA LEU A 103 -11.40 4.62 -16.94
C LEU A 103 -11.67 6.12 -17.20
N GLY A 104 -11.96 6.90 -16.16
CA GLY A 104 -12.36 8.29 -16.25
C GLY A 104 -13.86 8.47 -16.13
N TYR A 105 -14.44 9.37 -16.93
CA TYR A 105 -15.86 9.73 -16.87
C TYR A 105 -16.57 9.40 -18.18
N TYR A 106 -17.85 9.01 -18.10
CA TYR A 106 -18.70 8.90 -19.27
C TYR A 106 -18.80 10.26 -19.98
N GLN A 107 -18.51 10.27 -21.30
CA GLN A 107 -18.47 11.50 -22.09
C GLN A 107 -19.86 11.91 -22.61
N SER A 108 -20.77 10.96 -22.78
CA SER A 108 -22.12 11.19 -23.29
C SER A 108 -23.06 10.08 -22.83
N GLN A 109 -24.38 10.29 -23.04
CA GLN A 109 -25.37 9.24 -22.79
C GLN A 109 -25.18 8.03 -23.73
N GLU A 110 -24.69 8.26 -24.94
CA GLU A 110 -24.34 7.18 -25.87
C GLU A 110 -23.19 6.33 -25.35
N ASP A 111 -22.17 6.96 -24.76
CA ASP A 111 -21.05 6.25 -24.12
C ASP A 111 -21.53 5.38 -22.95
N VAL A 112 -22.50 5.86 -22.15
CA VAL A 112 -23.14 5.05 -21.09
C VAL A 112 -23.83 3.82 -21.66
N MET A 113 -24.63 3.99 -22.76
CA MET A 113 -25.36 2.89 -23.37
C MET A 113 -24.48 1.82 -24.00
N ASN A 114 -23.32 2.23 -24.52
CA ASN A 114 -22.33 1.34 -25.19
C ASN A 114 -21.29 0.74 -24.24
N SER A 115 -21.35 1.07 -22.94
CA SER A 115 -20.42 0.59 -21.93
C SER A 115 -21.01 -0.56 -21.10
N PRO A 116 -20.15 -1.37 -20.41
CA PRO A 116 -20.60 -2.40 -19.50
C PRO A 116 -21.59 -1.88 -18.45
N LYS A 117 -22.61 -2.65 -18.17
CA LYS A 117 -23.67 -2.27 -17.25
C LYS A 117 -23.20 -2.38 -15.82
N ARG A 118 -23.39 -1.33 -15.03
CA ARG A 118 -23.08 -1.37 -13.61
C ARG A 118 -24.19 -2.06 -12.82
N GLN A 119 -23.86 -3.12 -12.09
CA GLN A 119 -24.78 -3.79 -11.20
C GLN A 119 -25.28 -2.82 -10.13
N ASN A 120 -26.57 -2.82 -9.84
CA ASN A 120 -27.22 -1.97 -8.85
C ASN A 120 -27.18 -0.44 -9.11
N SER A 121 -26.83 0.01 -10.31
CA SER A 121 -26.93 1.43 -10.66
C SER A 121 -28.13 1.67 -11.58
N VAL A 122 -29.03 2.54 -11.15
CA VAL A 122 -30.32 2.76 -11.84
C VAL A 122 -30.25 3.92 -12.82
N ASN A 123 -29.42 4.93 -12.58
CA ASN A 123 -29.31 6.14 -13.38
C ASN A 123 -27.86 6.58 -13.57
N LEU A 124 -27.22 6.08 -14.61
CA LEU A 124 -25.90 6.58 -15.02
C LEU A 124 -26.05 7.65 -16.09
N GLY A 125 -25.24 8.68 -16.03
CA GLY A 125 -25.23 9.78 -16.99
C GLY A 125 -23.80 10.19 -17.38
N ALA A 126 -23.73 11.09 -18.36
CA ALA A 126 -22.47 11.75 -18.70
C ALA A 126 -21.91 12.47 -17.47
N GLY A 127 -20.61 12.30 -17.20
CA GLY A 127 -19.93 12.84 -16.02
C GLY A 127 -19.81 11.85 -14.86
N ASP A 128 -20.53 10.73 -14.87
CA ASP A 128 -20.31 9.66 -13.88
C ASP A 128 -19.01 8.89 -14.15
N ILE A 129 -18.46 8.26 -13.12
CA ILE A 129 -17.23 7.48 -13.23
C ILE A 129 -17.50 6.20 -14.02
N LYS A 130 -16.70 6.00 -15.07
CA LYS A 130 -16.64 4.77 -15.87
C LYS A 130 -15.64 3.81 -15.26
N TYR A 131 -16.05 2.58 -14.97
CA TYR A 131 -15.19 1.54 -14.42
C TYR A 131 -14.79 0.53 -15.48
N TYR A 132 -13.61 -0.07 -15.24
CA TYR A 132 -13.09 -1.12 -16.09
C TYR A 132 -13.77 -2.46 -15.79
N ASP A 133 -14.26 -3.11 -16.84
CA ASP A 133 -14.77 -4.48 -16.81
C ASP A 133 -13.55 -5.41 -16.87
N PHE A 134 -13.13 -5.85 -15.69
CA PHE A 134 -11.87 -6.57 -15.53
C PHE A 134 -11.96 -8.01 -16.03
N ASN A 135 -13.11 -8.65 -15.87
CA ASN A 135 -13.34 -10.04 -16.29
C ASN A 135 -13.92 -10.14 -17.71
N GLY A 136 -14.40 -9.03 -18.31
CA GLY A 136 -14.91 -8.94 -19.67
C GLY A 136 -16.30 -9.54 -19.87
N ASP A 137 -17.11 -9.64 -18.82
CA ASP A 137 -18.46 -10.24 -18.90
C ASP A 137 -19.57 -9.24 -19.27
N GLY A 138 -19.24 -7.95 -19.39
CA GLY A 138 -20.16 -6.86 -19.74
C GLY A 138 -20.94 -6.30 -18.56
N ILE A 139 -20.63 -6.70 -17.33
CA ILE A 139 -21.30 -6.25 -16.11
C ILE A 139 -20.23 -5.82 -15.09
N ILE A 140 -20.30 -4.58 -14.63
CA ILE A 140 -19.42 -4.09 -13.55
C ILE A 140 -20.00 -4.53 -12.21
N ASP A 141 -19.36 -5.52 -11.58
CA ASP A 141 -19.77 -6.08 -10.30
C ASP A 141 -18.57 -6.39 -9.38
N GLY A 142 -18.82 -7.10 -8.27
CA GLY A 142 -17.76 -7.48 -7.34
C GLY A 142 -16.62 -8.31 -7.96
N ASN A 143 -16.81 -8.94 -9.13
CA ASN A 143 -15.79 -9.72 -9.79
C ASN A 143 -14.77 -8.87 -10.54
N ASP A 144 -15.09 -7.60 -10.84
CA ASP A 144 -14.17 -6.64 -11.46
C ASP A 144 -13.25 -5.94 -10.47
N GLN A 145 -13.46 -6.18 -9.20
CA GLN A 145 -12.56 -5.66 -8.18
C GLN A 145 -11.23 -6.40 -8.19
N HIS A 146 -10.15 -5.65 -8.16
CA HIS A 146 -8.80 -6.17 -8.06
C HIS A 146 -7.93 -5.27 -7.19
N ARG A 147 -6.68 -5.62 -6.97
CA ARG A 147 -5.74 -4.80 -6.20
C ARG A 147 -5.43 -3.51 -6.96
N ILE A 148 -5.71 -2.38 -6.33
CA ILE A 148 -5.50 -1.05 -6.90
C ILE A 148 -4.57 -0.21 -6.04
N GLY A 149 -4.04 0.85 -6.64
CA GLY A 149 -3.23 1.85 -5.97
C GLY A 149 -1.88 1.35 -5.50
N LYS A 150 -1.17 2.23 -4.81
CA LYS A 150 0.10 1.95 -4.15
C LYS A 150 -0.13 1.87 -2.64
N ASN A 151 0.77 1.25 -1.92
CA ASN A 151 0.67 1.09 -0.48
C ASN A 151 0.43 2.43 0.24
N SER A 152 -0.36 2.41 1.32
CA SER A 152 -0.57 3.57 2.21
C SER A 152 0.70 4.03 2.93
N SER A 153 1.68 3.15 3.08
CA SER A 153 3.02 3.49 3.60
C SER A 153 4.01 3.60 2.45
N PRO A 154 4.87 4.64 2.42
CA PRO A 154 5.86 4.77 1.36
C PRO A 154 6.83 3.59 1.40
N ARG A 155 7.10 2.99 0.24
CA ARG A 155 8.04 1.86 0.12
C ARG A 155 9.49 2.32 0.10
N GLY A 156 9.74 3.52 -0.41
CA GLY A 156 11.05 4.14 -0.44
C GLY A 156 11.06 5.46 0.31
N GLN A 157 12.10 5.70 1.06
CA GLN A 157 12.39 6.97 1.73
C GLN A 157 13.84 7.33 1.50
N TYR A 158 14.11 8.61 1.29
CA TYR A 158 15.47 9.10 1.11
C TYR A 158 15.70 10.41 1.84
N GLY A 159 16.94 10.63 2.22
CA GLY A 159 17.40 11.89 2.77
C GLY A 159 18.77 12.25 2.21
N ILE A 160 19.00 13.53 1.99
CA ILE A 160 20.29 14.10 1.60
C ILE A 160 20.58 15.25 2.55
N SER A 161 21.72 15.20 3.22
CA SER A 161 22.21 16.29 4.08
C SER A 161 23.51 16.87 3.54
N ILE A 162 23.63 18.19 3.64
CA ILE A 162 24.85 18.92 3.33
C ILE A 162 25.13 19.90 4.47
N ASP A 163 26.29 19.75 5.05
CA ASP A 163 26.80 20.61 6.10
C ASP A 163 28.05 21.32 5.59
N LEU A 164 28.07 22.65 5.70
CA LEU A 164 29.19 23.48 5.28
C LEU A 164 29.65 24.37 6.43
N ASN A 165 30.96 24.47 6.62
CA ASN A 165 31.57 25.35 7.60
C ASN A 165 32.76 26.10 6.96
N TYR A 166 32.77 27.41 7.07
CA TYR A 166 33.86 28.26 6.57
C TYR A 166 34.05 29.49 7.47
N LYS A 167 35.21 29.60 8.12
CA LYS A 167 35.62 30.75 8.94
C LYS A 167 34.54 31.22 9.94
N GLY A 168 33.86 30.27 10.59
CA GLY A 168 32.78 30.56 11.55
C GLY A 168 31.40 30.72 10.95
N TRP A 169 31.25 30.72 9.63
CA TRP A 169 29.98 30.62 8.95
C TRP A 169 29.62 29.13 8.79
N PHE A 170 28.36 28.77 9.08
CA PHE A 170 27.87 27.40 8.89
C PHE A 170 26.55 27.44 8.13
N MET A 171 26.34 26.40 7.32
CA MET A 171 25.09 26.18 6.60
C MET A 171 24.76 24.68 6.66
N ASN A 172 23.52 24.37 7.03
CA ASN A 172 22.99 23.01 7.02
C ASN A 172 21.80 22.96 6.07
N MET A 173 21.79 21.95 5.22
CA MET A 173 20.68 21.69 4.29
C MET A 173 20.24 20.25 4.44
N LEU A 174 18.93 20.02 4.45
CA LEU A 174 18.33 18.68 4.50
C LEU A 174 17.20 18.61 3.49
N TRP A 175 17.29 17.61 2.60
CA TRP A 175 16.22 17.22 1.70
C TRP A 175 15.74 15.83 2.08
N GLN A 176 14.42 15.66 2.18
CA GLN A 176 13.80 14.39 2.47
C GLN A 176 12.66 14.13 1.49
N GLY A 177 12.48 12.88 1.11
CA GLY A 177 11.40 12.49 0.24
C GLY A 177 10.98 11.05 0.45
N ALA A 178 9.79 10.74 -0.06
CA ALA A 178 9.21 9.41 -0.04
C ALA A 178 8.69 9.03 -1.43
N THR A 179 8.74 7.75 -1.74
CA THR A 179 8.34 7.21 -3.05
C THR A 179 7.22 6.22 -2.91
N SER A 180 6.46 6.04 -3.99
CA SER A 180 5.48 4.94 -4.11
C SER A 180 4.46 4.87 -2.98
N LYS A 181 3.74 5.98 -2.76
CA LYS A 181 2.66 6.09 -1.80
C LYS A 181 1.45 6.75 -2.45
N ASP A 182 0.26 6.25 -2.17
CA ASP A 182 -0.99 6.91 -2.49
C ASP A 182 -1.64 7.49 -1.22
N PHE A 183 -2.32 8.61 -1.37
CA PHE A 183 -3.14 9.25 -0.35
C PHE A 183 -4.61 9.22 -0.83
N TYR A 184 -5.50 8.86 0.06
CA TYR A 184 -6.95 8.89 -0.14
C TYR A 184 -7.60 9.60 1.04
#